data_48ad15eebed1798b4ea6f5dd689daad2
#
_entry.id   48ad15eebed1798b4ea6f5dd689daad2
#
_cell.length_a   1.000
_cell.length_b   1.000
_cell.length_c   1.000
_cell.angle_alpha   90.00
_cell.angle_beta   90.00
_cell.angle_gamma   90.00
#
_symmetry.space_group_name_H-M   'P 1'
#
loop_
_entity.id
_entity.type
_entity.pdbx_description
1 polymer ?
#
loop_
_entity_poly.entity_id
_entity_poly.type
_entity_poly.pdbx_seq_one_letter_code
_entity_poly.pdbx_strand_id
1 'polypeptide(L)'
;MAKGFTVKANAPKPKKEEWDYDAIKARMKGKTIVFCLPGRGCSYIFLKNFVQLCFDMVQNGMSIQISQDYSSMVNFARCKCLGANVLRGPDQIPWDGKLKYDYQLWIDSDIVFDTQKFWQLCDLAVPAEGDEREITGGWYATEDGTTTSVAHWLEEDDFRKNGGVMNHETVESISKRKKPFTVDYTGFGWVMIKNCLLYTSPSPRDLST
;
A
#
# COMPACT_ATOMS: atom_id res chain seq x y z
N MET A 1 15.60 -27.78 43.84
CA MET A 1 16.23 -26.51 43.44
C MET A 1 16.29 -26.45 41.95
N ALA A 2 15.46 -25.64 41.33
CA ALA A 2 15.43 -25.46 39.87
C ALA A 2 16.46 -24.40 39.46
N LYS A 3 17.42 -24.77 38.60
CA LYS A 3 18.40 -23.83 38.05
C LYS A 3 17.71 -22.98 36.96
N GLY A 4 17.58 -21.69 37.22
CA GLY A 4 17.06 -20.74 36.25
C GLY A 4 18.02 -20.60 35.06
N PHE A 5 17.45 -20.67 33.86
CA PHE A 5 18.14 -20.36 32.59
C PHE A 5 18.17 -18.86 32.40
N THR A 6 19.36 -18.26 32.41
CA THR A 6 19.55 -16.85 32.04
C THR A 6 19.96 -16.81 30.57
N VAL A 7 19.07 -16.37 29.68
CA VAL A 7 19.40 -16.11 28.29
C VAL A 7 20.06 -14.73 28.21
N LYS A 8 21.36 -14.66 27.98
CA LYS A 8 22.05 -13.40 27.63
C LYS A 8 21.82 -13.09 26.15
N ALA A 9 20.90 -12.20 25.87
CA ALA A 9 20.72 -11.64 24.52
C ALA A 9 21.76 -10.53 24.30
N ASN A 10 22.93 -10.87 23.78
CA ASN A 10 23.92 -9.93 23.29
C ASN A 10 24.11 -10.13 21.77
N ALA A 11 23.08 -9.85 20.97
CA ALA A 11 23.30 -9.52 19.57
C ALA A 11 23.34 -7.98 19.46
N PRO A 12 24.30 -7.37 18.74
CA PRO A 12 24.26 -5.95 18.49
C PRO A 12 22.98 -5.65 17.71
N LYS A 13 22.11 -4.82 18.29
CA LYS A 13 20.93 -4.32 17.57
C LYS A 13 21.40 -3.66 16.28
N PRO A 14 20.85 -4.04 15.11
CA PRO A 14 21.17 -3.33 13.88
C PRO A 14 20.89 -1.85 14.12
N LYS A 15 21.81 -0.97 13.71
CA LYS A 15 21.54 0.48 13.68
C LYS A 15 20.29 0.66 12.81
N LYS A 16 19.16 1.02 13.42
CA LYS A 16 17.99 1.48 12.71
C LYS A 16 18.45 2.68 11.87
N GLU A 17 18.25 2.66 10.57
CA GLU A 17 18.15 3.90 9.81
C GLU A 17 17.03 4.68 10.47
N GLU A 18 17.38 5.77 11.08
CA GLU A 18 16.46 6.56 11.90
C GLU A 18 15.63 7.40 10.94
N TRP A 19 14.38 6.99 10.72
CA TRP A 19 13.43 7.74 9.90
C TRP A 19 13.11 9.06 10.61
N ASP A 20 13.28 10.16 9.92
CA ASP A 20 12.87 11.49 10.40
C ASP A 20 11.34 11.65 10.23
N TYR A 21 10.60 11.09 11.17
CA TYR A 21 9.14 11.13 11.14
C TYR A 21 8.59 12.55 11.20
N ASP A 22 9.26 13.49 11.85
CA ASP A 22 8.80 14.88 11.96
C ASP A 22 8.92 15.59 10.61
N ALA A 23 10.01 15.37 9.87
CA ALA A 23 10.16 15.86 8.51
C ALA A 23 9.15 15.23 7.55
N ILE A 24 8.88 13.93 7.68
CA ILE A 24 7.84 13.24 6.87
C ILE A 24 6.46 13.83 7.14
N LYS A 25 6.08 14.00 8.40
CA LYS A 25 4.81 14.58 8.83
C LYS A 25 4.64 16.02 8.34
N ALA A 26 5.71 16.79 8.36
CA ALA A 26 5.70 18.16 7.84
C ALA A 26 5.39 18.21 6.33
N ARG A 27 5.95 17.29 5.52
CA ARG A 27 5.66 17.21 4.08
C ARG A 27 4.23 16.76 3.78
N MET A 28 3.63 15.95 4.67
CA MET A 28 2.26 15.46 4.51
C MET A 28 1.20 16.40 5.07
N LYS A 29 1.58 17.44 5.80
CA LYS A 29 0.65 18.41 6.37
C LYS A 29 -0.21 19.08 5.29
N GLY A 30 -1.53 19.15 5.52
CA GLY A 30 -2.50 19.71 4.59
C GLY A 30 -2.96 18.76 3.49
N LYS A 31 -2.30 17.62 3.30
CA LYS A 31 -2.73 16.62 2.30
C LYS A 31 -3.96 15.85 2.77
N THR A 32 -4.78 15.46 1.81
CA THR A 32 -5.98 14.65 2.01
C THR A 32 -5.74 13.24 1.48
N ILE A 33 -5.97 12.24 2.33
CA ILE A 33 -5.92 10.82 1.95
C ILE A 33 -7.32 10.22 1.99
N VAL A 34 -7.69 9.52 0.92
CA VAL A 34 -8.85 8.63 0.89
C VAL A 34 -8.41 7.22 1.19
N PHE A 35 -8.85 6.66 2.29
CA PHE A 35 -8.71 5.24 2.57
C PHE A 35 -9.73 4.45 1.76
N CYS A 36 -9.26 3.56 0.91
CA CYS A 36 -10.08 2.63 0.14
C CYS A 36 -10.00 1.25 0.81
N LEU A 37 -11.10 0.83 1.44
CA LEU A 37 -11.18 -0.35 2.27
C LEU A 37 -12.14 -1.38 1.65
N PRO A 38 -11.68 -2.22 0.71
CA PRO A 38 -12.53 -3.24 0.11
C PRO A 38 -12.74 -4.38 1.11
N GLY A 39 -13.99 -4.70 1.45
CA GLY A 39 -14.28 -5.82 2.34
C GLY A 39 -15.54 -5.64 3.19
N ARG A 40 -16.00 -6.72 3.82
CA ARG A 40 -17.18 -6.73 4.70
C ARG A 40 -16.86 -6.29 6.12
N GLY A 41 -15.64 -6.48 6.57
CA GLY A 41 -15.21 -6.24 7.93
C GLY A 41 -13.73 -6.45 8.09
N CYS A 42 -13.22 -6.19 9.26
CA CYS A 42 -11.81 -6.31 9.58
C CYS A 42 -11.61 -6.92 10.98
N SER A 43 -10.38 -7.31 11.27
CA SER A 43 -10.02 -7.78 12.61
C SER A 43 -9.97 -6.62 13.62
N TYR A 44 -10.09 -6.92 14.91
CA TYR A 44 -9.90 -5.91 15.96
C TYR A 44 -8.48 -5.33 15.99
N ILE A 45 -7.48 -6.09 15.52
CA ILE A 45 -6.10 -5.59 15.36
C ILE A 45 -6.06 -4.51 14.28
N PHE A 46 -6.67 -4.79 13.13
CA PHE A 46 -6.83 -3.81 12.05
C PHE A 46 -7.54 -2.55 12.55
N LEU A 47 -8.71 -2.71 13.17
CA LEU A 47 -9.51 -1.60 13.68
C LEU A 47 -8.72 -0.72 14.64
N LYS A 48 -8.03 -1.32 15.63
CA LYS A 48 -7.20 -0.59 16.59
C LYS A 48 -6.13 0.23 15.88
N ASN A 49 -5.37 -0.39 14.98
CA ASN A 49 -4.28 0.27 14.26
C ASN A 49 -4.80 1.36 13.32
N PHE A 50 -5.93 1.13 12.66
CA PHE A 50 -6.59 2.09 11.78
C PHE A 50 -7.06 3.34 12.54
N VAL A 51 -7.74 3.15 13.67
CA VAL A 51 -8.18 4.27 14.51
C VAL A 51 -6.98 5.08 15.03
N GLN A 52 -5.93 4.39 15.50
CA GLN A 52 -4.71 5.05 15.96
C GLN A 52 -4.03 5.84 14.84
N LEU A 53 -3.96 5.28 13.63
CA LEU A 53 -3.45 5.97 12.45
C LEU A 53 -4.27 7.21 12.12
N CYS A 54 -5.60 7.11 12.11
CA CYS A 54 -6.48 8.24 11.83
C CYS A 54 -6.25 9.40 12.82
N PHE A 55 -6.13 9.11 14.12
CA PHE A 55 -5.83 10.12 15.11
C PHE A 55 -4.47 10.78 14.88
N ASP A 56 -3.43 9.99 14.61
CA ASP A 56 -2.09 10.53 14.36
C ASP A 56 -2.06 11.42 13.11
N MET A 57 -2.73 11.02 12.02
CA MET A 57 -2.84 11.83 10.80
C MET A 57 -3.52 13.18 11.05
N VAL A 58 -4.67 13.17 11.72
CA VAL A 58 -5.43 14.40 12.01
C VAL A 58 -4.64 15.32 12.94
N GLN A 59 -3.98 14.79 13.96
CA GLN A 59 -3.12 15.56 14.86
C GLN A 59 -1.94 16.20 14.11
N ASN A 60 -1.47 15.59 13.02
CA ASN A 60 -0.41 16.14 12.18
C ASN A 60 -0.93 16.98 10.99
N GLY A 61 -2.20 17.39 11.04
CA GLY A 61 -2.80 18.36 10.12
C GLY A 61 -3.15 17.79 8.75
N MET A 62 -3.34 16.48 8.63
CA MET A 62 -3.86 15.83 7.43
C MET A 62 -5.38 15.73 7.47
N SER A 63 -6.01 15.63 6.31
CA SER A 63 -7.43 15.33 6.15
C SER A 63 -7.62 13.88 5.74
N ILE A 64 -8.69 13.25 6.24
CA ILE A 64 -8.99 11.85 6.02
C ILE A 64 -10.37 11.72 5.41
N GLN A 65 -10.49 10.85 4.44
CA GLN A 65 -11.76 10.36 3.91
C GLN A 65 -11.72 8.83 3.88
N ILE A 66 -12.87 8.19 4.05
CA ILE A 66 -12.97 6.73 4.07
C ILE A 66 -14.00 6.32 3.03
N SER A 67 -13.58 5.46 2.13
CA SER A 67 -14.44 4.80 1.17
C SER A 67 -14.36 3.29 1.39
N GLN A 68 -15.48 2.69 1.72
CA GLN A 68 -15.59 1.26 1.99
C GLN A 68 -16.76 0.71 1.18
N ASP A 69 -16.52 -0.41 0.52
CA ASP A 69 -17.58 -1.18 -0.14
C ASP A 69 -17.19 -2.67 -0.20
N TYR A 70 -18.15 -3.48 -0.57
CA TYR A 70 -18.00 -4.93 -0.65
C TYR A 70 -18.60 -5.49 -1.94
N SER A 71 -17.93 -6.51 -2.45
CA SER A 71 -18.43 -7.44 -3.47
C SER A 71 -17.82 -8.82 -3.25
N SER A 72 -18.47 -9.85 -3.76
CA SER A 72 -17.91 -11.21 -3.78
C SER A 72 -16.65 -11.33 -4.66
N MET A 73 -16.50 -10.41 -5.60
CA MET A 73 -15.33 -10.32 -6.48
C MET A 73 -14.52 -9.07 -6.10
N VAL A 74 -13.22 -9.24 -5.85
CA VAL A 74 -12.35 -8.18 -5.34
C VAL A 74 -12.24 -6.98 -6.30
N ASN A 75 -12.19 -7.22 -7.61
CA ASN A 75 -12.19 -6.14 -8.61
C ASN A 75 -13.45 -5.28 -8.55
N PHE A 76 -14.63 -5.89 -8.37
CA PHE A 76 -15.87 -5.12 -8.20
C PHE A 76 -15.92 -4.40 -6.85
N ALA A 77 -15.40 -5.00 -5.77
CA ALA A 77 -15.28 -4.31 -4.49
C ALA A 77 -14.42 -3.05 -4.64
N ARG A 78 -13.29 -3.15 -5.33
CA ARG A 78 -12.41 -2.00 -5.58
C ARG A 78 -13.06 -0.94 -6.46
N CYS A 79 -13.75 -1.33 -7.56
CA CYS A 79 -14.52 -0.37 -8.35
C CYS A 79 -15.55 0.38 -7.52
N LYS A 80 -16.28 -0.31 -6.65
CA LYS A 80 -17.28 0.31 -5.77
C LYS A 80 -16.65 1.25 -4.74
N CYS A 81 -15.49 0.91 -4.18
CA CYS A 81 -14.74 1.84 -3.32
C CYS A 81 -14.39 3.15 -4.03
N LEU A 82 -14.25 3.16 -5.35
CA LEU A 82 -14.07 4.38 -6.15
C LEU A 82 -15.40 5.07 -6.51
N GLY A 83 -16.53 4.59 -6.01
CA GLY A 83 -17.85 5.08 -6.40
C GLY A 83 -18.25 4.69 -7.82
N ALA A 84 -17.49 3.77 -8.45
CA ALA A 84 -17.79 3.33 -9.80
C ALA A 84 -18.91 2.28 -9.81
N ASN A 85 -19.64 2.25 -10.92
CA ASN A 85 -20.68 1.26 -11.19
C ASN A 85 -20.38 0.59 -12.54
N VAL A 86 -20.10 -0.71 -12.49
CA VAL A 86 -19.76 -1.51 -13.67
C VAL A 86 -20.78 -1.41 -14.82
N LEU A 87 -22.04 -1.07 -14.50
CA LEU A 87 -23.09 -0.88 -15.50
C LEU A 87 -23.02 0.46 -16.25
N ARG A 88 -22.24 1.42 -15.77
CA ARG A 88 -22.10 2.75 -16.41
C ARG A 88 -21.00 2.80 -17.47
N GLY A 89 -20.27 1.71 -17.71
CA GLY A 89 -19.19 1.64 -18.68
C GLY A 89 -17.82 2.05 -18.11
N PRO A 90 -16.76 2.05 -18.95
CA PRO A 90 -15.38 2.23 -18.49
C PRO A 90 -14.98 3.69 -18.21
N ASP A 91 -15.69 4.67 -18.78
CA ASP A 91 -15.28 6.09 -18.74
C ASP A 91 -15.78 6.77 -17.46
N GLN A 92 -15.45 6.19 -16.30
CA GLN A 92 -15.85 6.70 -15.00
C GLN A 92 -14.68 7.35 -14.28
N ILE A 93 -14.94 8.50 -13.69
CA ILE A 93 -14.01 9.20 -12.82
C ILE A 93 -14.28 8.78 -11.39
N PRO A 94 -13.27 8.50 -10.55
CA PRO A 94 -13.47 8.18 -9.15
C PRO A 94 -14.37 9.20 -8.46
N TRP A 95 -15.39 8.70 -7.74
CA TRP A 95 -16.42 9.49 -7.04
C TRP A 95 -17.07 10.59 -7.90
N ASP A 96 -17.21 10.36 -9.21
CA ASP A 96 -17.72 11.32 -10.19
C ASP A 96 -16.94 12.66 -10.19
N GLY A 97 -15.67 12.66 -9.81
CA GLY A 97 -14.83 13.85 -9.68
C GLY A 97 -15.23 14.80 -8.53
N LYS A 98 -16.18 14.42 -7.68
CA LYS A 98 -16.69 15.28 -6.59
C LYS A 98 -15.77 15.29 -5.37
N LEU A 99 -14.97 14.25 -5.19
CA LEU A 99 -14.07 14.11 -4.05
C LEU A 99 -12.71 14.72 -4.37
N LYS A 100 -12.28 15.69 -3.54
CA LYS A 100 -10.94 16.27 -3.65
C LYS A 100 -10.00 15.55 -2.68
N TYR A 101 -8.89 15.03 -3.18
CA TYR A 101 -7.89 14.32 -2.41
C TYR A 101 -6.53 14.39 -3.11
N ASP A 102 -5.46 14.11 -2.36
CA ASP A 102 -4.10 14.04 -2.90
C ASP A 102 -3.70 12.60 -3.21
N TYR A 103 -4.05 11.67 -2.32
CA TYR A 103 -3.71 10.26 -2.45
C TYR A 103 -4.88 9.36 -2.07
N GLN A 104 -4.93 8.20 -2.73
CA GLN A 104 -5.70 7.04 -2.27
C GLN A 104 -4.76 6.09 -1.54
N LEU A 105 -5.17 5.57 -0.40
CA LEU A 105 -4.48 4.48 0.29
C LEU A 105 -5.40 3.26 0.35
N TRP A 106 -5.01 2.25 -0.38
CA TRP A 106 -5.70 0.97 -0.41
C TRP A 106 -5.17 0.06 0.69
N ILE A 107 -6.08 -0.48 1.50
CA ILE A 107 -5.74 -1.41 2.58
C ILE A 107 -6.74 -2.56 2.55
N ASP A 108 -6.27 -3.77 2.27
CA ASP A 108 -7.11 -4.96 2.38
C ASP A 108 -7.33 -5.30 3.87
N SER A 109 -8.48 -5.86 4.19
CA SER A 109 -8.97 -6.02 5.57
C SER A 109 -8.17 -7.00 6.44
N ASP A 110 -7.30 -7.79 5.85
CA ASP A 110 -6.39 -8.77 6.48
C ASP A 110 -4.96 -8.25 6.66
N ILE A 111 -4.64 -7.06 6.13
CA ILE A 111 -3.32 -6.46 6.28
C ILE A 111 -3.11 -5.95 7.71
N VAL A 112 -2.00 -6.36 8.32
CA VAL A 112 -1.56 -5.85 9.62
C VAL A 112 -0.49 -4.77 9.40
N PHE A 113 -0.81 -3.57 9.82
CA PHE A 113 0.05 -2.39 9.68
C PHE A 113 0.14 -1.63 11.00
N ASP A 114 1.06 -0.69 11.07
CA ASP A 114 1.17 0.29 12.17
C ASP A 114 1.38 1.70 11.62
N THR A 115 1.33 2.68 12.51
CA THR A 115 1.50 4.09 12.17
C THR A 115 2.88 4.38 11.57
N GLN A 116 3.93 3.67 12.02
CA GLN A 116 5.28 3.86 11.49
C GLN A 116 5.36 3.40 10.03
N LYS A 117 4.75 2.27 9.68
CA LYS A 117 4.68 1.77 8.31
C LYS A 117 3.95 2.72 7.37
N PHE A 118 2.91 3.38 7.87
CA PHE A 118 2.22 4.42 7.12
C PHE A 118 3.13 5.61 6.81
N TRP A 119 3.85 6.14 7.81
CA TRP A 119 4.76 7.26 7.59
C TRP A 119 5.94 6.90 6.67
N GLN A 120 6.44 5.68 6.75
CA GLN A 120 7.45 5.16 5.80
C GLN A 120 6.90 5.13 4.37
N LEU A 121 5.64 4.72 4.18
CA LEU A 121 4.98 4.76 2.87
C LEU A 121 4.81 6.21 2.38
N CYS A 122 4.47 7.13 3.27
CA CYS A 122 4.40 8.57 2.95
C CYS A 122 5.75 9.13 2.50
N ASP A 123 6.85 8.76 3.15
CA ASP A 123 8.20 9.18 2.73
C ASP A 123 8.57 8.64 1.35
N LEU A 124 8.08 7.46 1.00
CA LEU A 124 8.25 6.92 -0.35
C LEU A 124 7.41 7.68 -1.37
N ALA A 125 6.17 8.03 -1.03
CA ALA A 125 5.27 8.75 -1.93
C ALA A 125 5.69 10.21 -2.14
N VAL A 126 6.11 10.88 -1.06
CA VAL A 126 6.50 12.29 -1.01
C VAL A 126 7.93 12.37 -0.45
N PRO A 127 8.95 12.05 -1.25
CA PRO A 127 10.32 12.04 -0.78
C PRO A 127 10.80 13.46 -0.41
N ALA A 128 11.88 13.53 0.39
CA ALA A 128 12.49 14.81 0.76
C ALA A 128 13.12 15.50 -0.46
N GLU A 129 13.59 14.72 -1.42
CA GLU A 129 14.20 15.19 -2.67
C GLU A 129 13.60 14.44 -3.86
N GLY A 130 13.41 15.14 -4.96
CA GLY A 130 12.83 14.61 -6.19
C GLY A 130 11.31 14.74 -6.24
N ASP A 131 10.72 14.13 -7.26
CA ASP A 131 9.30 14.21 -7.54
C ASP A 131 8.48 13.24 -6.68
N GLU A 132 7.24 13.62 -6.39
CA GLU A 132 6.26 12.72 -5.79
C GLU A 132 5.98 11.52 -6.71
N ARG A 133 5.95 10.32 -6.12
CA ARG A 133 5.69 9.10 -6.86
C ARG A 133 4.21 8.87 -7.08
N GLU A 134 3.88 8.40 -8.26
CA GLU A 134 2.49 8.13 -8.64
C GLU A 134 1.92 6.90 -7.92
N ILE A 135 2.72 5.84 -7.80
CA ILE A 135 2.35 4.61 -7.11
C ILE A 135 3.48 4.22 -6.15
N THR A 136 3.12 3.98 -4.91
CA THR A 136 4.03 3.41 -3.91
C THR A 136 3.32 2.27 -3.16
N GLY A 137 4.02 1.18 -2.97
CA GLY A 137 3.50 0.02 -2.25
C GLY A 137 4.42 -0.42 -1.12
N GLY A 138 3.83 -0.94 -0.05
CA GLY A 138 4.55 -1.73 0.91
C GLY A 138 4.36 -3.21 0.60
N TRP A 139 5.37 -3.99 0.82
CA TRP A 139 5.29 -5.43 0.67
C TRP A 139 4.70 -6.11 1.91
N TYR A 140 4.07 -7.22 1.71
CA TYR A 140 3.60 -8.13 2.77
C TYR A 140 3.81 -9.57 2.32
N ALA A 141 3.95 -10.47 3.29
CA ALA A 141 4.07 -11.89 3.02
C ALA A 141 2.73 -12.45 2.54
N THR A 142 2.78 -13.40 1.62
CA THR A 142 1.62 -14.21 1.22
C THR A 142 1.34 -15.28 2.27
N GLU A 143 0.27 -16.03 2.12
CA GLU A 143 -0.20 -17.03 3.09
C GLU A 143 0.86 -18.08 3.42
N ASP A 144 1.75 -18.40 2.46
CA ASP A 144 2.85 -19.36 2.66
C ASP A 144 3.98 -18.84 3.56
N GLY A 145 3.98 -17.53 3.90
CA GLY A 145 4.99 -16.88 4.72
C GLY A 145 6.38 -16.77 4.11
N THR A 146 6.58 -17.23 2.88
CA THR A 146 7.88 -17.28 2.18
C THR A 146 7.97 -16.33 1.00
N THR A 147 6.90 -16.19 0.24
CA THR A 147 6.78 -15.25 -0.86
C THR A 147 6.15 -13.93 -0.42
N THR A 148 6.30 -12.92 -1.26
CA THR A 148 5.73 -11.59 -0.99
C THR A 148 4.77 -11.14 -2.06
N SER A 149 4.04 -10.06 -1.77
CA SER A 149 3.09 -9.43 -2.68
C SER A 149 3.73 -8.69 -3.87
N VAL A 150 5.06 -8.64 -3.95
CA VAL A 150 5.76 -7.94 -5.04
C VAL A 150 6.47 -8.91 -5.95
N ALA A 151 6.49 -8.60 -7.25
CA ALA A 151 7.07 -9.47 -8.26
C ALA A 151 7.69 -8.69 -9.41
N HIS A 152 8.46 -9.42 -10.23
CA HIS A 152 9.04 -8.95 -11.48
C HIS A 152 8.51 -9.76 -12.65
N TRP A 153 8.37 -9.10 -13.80
CA TRP A 153 8.06 -9.78 -15.05
C TRP A 153 9.19 -10.75 -15.43
N LEU A 154 8.81 -11.85 -16.02
CA LEU A 154 9.72 -12.74 -16.71
C LEU A 154 9.61 -12.50 -18.22
N GLU A 155 10.66 -12.81 -18.95
CA GLU A 155 10.57 -12.95 -20.40
C GLU A 155 9.49 -14.00 -20.78
N GLU A 156 8.86 -13.83 -21.93
CA GLU A 156 7.68 -14.65 -22.31
C GLU A 156 7.93 -16.15 -22.22
N ASP A 157 9.10 -16.60 -22.70
CA ASP A 157 9.47 -18.01 -22.67
C ASP A 157 9.65 -18.55 -21.24
N ASP A 158 10.23 -17.75 -20.36
CA ASP A 158 10.43 -18.14 -18.96
C ASP A 158 9.14 -18.07 -18.16
N PHE A 159 8.28 -17.10 -18.47
CA PHE A 159 6.94 -17.03 -17.90
C PHE A 159 6.10 -18.26 -18.27
N ARG A 160 6.16 -18.71 -19.54
CA ARG A 160 5.47 -19.91 -19.99
C ARG A 160 6.04 -21.18 -19.32
N LYS A 161 7.37 -21.32 -19.24
CA LYS A 161 8.02 -22.43 -18.53
C LYS A 161 7.67 -22.49 -17.05
N ASN A 162 7.48 -21.31 -16.44
CA ASN A 162 7.07 -21.18 -15.03
C ASN A 162 5.56 -21.34 -14.81
N GLY A 163 4.82 -21.87 -15.77
CA GLY A 163 3.39 -22.11 -15.65
C GLY A 163 2.53 -20.85 -15.58
N GLY A 164 3.01 -19.71 -16.08
CA GLY A 164 2.32 -18.43 -16.03
C GLY A 164 2.42 -17.69 -14.67
N VAL A 165 3.36 -18.10 -13.83
CA VAL A 165 3.60 -17.46 -12.53
C VAL A 165 4.72 -16.43 -12.65
N MET A 166 4.49 -15.23 -12.08
CA MET A 166 5.49 -14.17 -12.02
C MET A 166 6.63 -14.52 -11.06
N ASN A 167 7.76 -13.83 -11.22
CA ASN A 167 8.90 -13.98 -10.32
C ASN A 167 8.69 -13.16 -9.04
N HIS A 168 8.08 -13.78 -8.04
CA HIS A 168 7.84 -13.14 -6.75
C HIS A 168 9.13 -13.01 -5.93
N GLU A 169 9.32 -11.85 -5.32
CA GLU A 169 10.36 -11.66 -4.31
C GLU A 169 10.05 -12.50 -3.07
N THR A 170 11.09 -13.07 -2.46
CA THR A 170 10.94 -13.79 -1.19
C THR A 170 11.04 -12.84 0.00
N VAL A 171 10.44 -13.24 1.13
CA VAL A 171 10.59 -12.50 2.41
C VAL A 171 12.07 -12.34 2.77
N GLU A 172 12.88 -13.37 2.51
CA GLU A 172 14.33 -13.33 2.78
C GLU A 172 15.05 -12.31 1.89
N SER A 173 14.76 -12.27 0.58
CA SER A 173 15.40 -11.34 -0.36
C SER A 173 15.06 -9.88 -0.04
N ILE A 174 13.77 -9.60 0.20
CA ILE A 174 13.30 -8.25 0.53
C ILE A 174 13.81 -7.77 1.88
N SER A 175 13.86 -8.64 2.89
CA SER A 175 14.33 -8.26 4.23
C SER A 175 15.80 -7.81 4.26
N LYS A 176 16.58 -8.19 3.25
CA LYS A 176 17.98 -7.76 3.09
C LYS A 176 18.10 -6.39 2.40
N ARG A 177 17.04 -5.91 1.74
CA ARG A 177 17.05 -4.62 1.05
C ARG A 177 16.91 -3.48 2.05
N LYS A 178 17.80 -2.51 1.96
CA LYS A 178 17.81 -1.33 2.85
C LYS A 178 17.21 -0.09 2.19
N LYS A 179 17.04 -0.11 0.88
CA LYS A 179 16.54 1.01 0.10
C LYS A 179 15.29 0.64 -0.68
N PRO A 180 14.40 1.60 -0.96
CA PRO A 180 13.30 1.40 -1.89
C PRO A 180 13.81 0.94 -3.25
N PHE A 181 13.00 0.15 -3.93
CA PHE A 181 13.32 -0.38 -5.26
C PHE A 181 12.06 -0.42 -6.12
N THR A 182 12.26 -0.45 -7.42
CA THR A 182 11.17 -0.57 -8.40
C THR A 182 10.80 -2.03 -8.59
N VAL A 183 9.50 -2.28 -8.74
CA VAL A 183 8.93 -3.59 -9.04
C VAL A 183 7.95 -3.46 -10.21
N ASP A 184 7.72 -4.54 -10.92
CA ASP A 184 6.79 -4.54 -12.05
C ASP A 184 5.35 -4.85 -11.60
N TYR A 185 5.21 -5.50 -10.45
CA TYR A 185 3.93 -5.86 -9.86
C TYR A 185 3.97 -5.71 -8.33
N THR A 186 2.88 -5.21 -7.78
CA THR A 186 2.63 -5.21 -6.33
C THR A 186 1.20 -5.64 -6.03
N GLY A 187 1.02 -6.39 -4.95
CA GLY A 187 -0.30 -6.65 -4.41
C GLY A 187 -0.96 -5.36 -3.92
N PHE A 188 -2.27 -5.30 -4.05
CA PHE A 188 -3.06 -4.07 -3.82
C PHE A 188 -3.51 -3.89 -2.37
N GLY A 189 -3.00 -4.73 -1.45
CA GLY A 189 -3.39 -4.72 -0.04
C GLY A 189 -2.76 -3.61 0.80
N TRP A 190 -1.69 -2.96 0.31
CA TRP A 190 -1.02 -1.83 0.97
C TRP A 190 -0.36 -0.93 -0.07
N VAL A 191 -1.17 -0.11 -0.75
CA VAL A 191 -0.72 0.70 -1.90
C VAL A 191 -1.27 2.12 -1.81
N MET A 192 -0.39 3.11 -1.96
CA MET A 192 -0.73 4.52 -2.09
C MET A 192 -0.61 4.96 -3.55
N ILE A 193 -1.66 5.60 -4.05
CA ILE A 193 -1.77 6.08 -5.43
C ILE A 193 -2.05 7.58 -5.42
N LYS A 194 -1.25 8.34 -6.16
CA LYS A 194 -1.44 9.78 -6.33
C LYS A 194 -2.68 10.05 -7.19
N ASN A 195 -3.43 11.07 -6.85
CA ASN A 195 -4.69 11.42 -7.53
C ASN A 195 -4.55 11.57 -9.06
N CYS A 196 -3.48 12.21 -9.54
CA CYS A 196 -3.30 12.49 -10.97
C CYS A 196 -3.29 11.24 -11.86
N LEU A 197 -2.82 10.09 -11.36
CA LEU A 197 -2.66 8.87 -12.15
C LEU A 197 -3.98 8.38 -12.76
N LEU A 198 -5.07 8.45 -12.01
CA LEU A 198 -6.37 7.93 -12.48
C LEU A 198 -7.09 8.86 -13.47
N TYR A 199 -6.61 10.10 -13.61
CA TYR A 199 -7.16 11.06 -14.57
C TYR A 199 -6.30 11.22 -15.83
N THR A 200 -5.03 10.81 -15.78
CA THR A 200 -4.06 11.02 -16.85
C THR A 200 -3.68 9.74 -17.59
N SER A 201 -4.02 8.58 -17.07
CA SER A 201 -3.80 7.32 -17.78
C SER A 201 -4.65 7.27 -19.04
N PRO A 202 -4.05 7.04 -20.22
CA PRO A 202 -4.82 6.91 -21.45
C PRO A 202 -5.82 5.75 -21.29
N SER A 203 -7.05 5.98 -21.72
CA SER A 203 -8.05 4.92 -21.80
C SER A 203 -7.52 3.80 -22.72
N PRO A 204 -7.86 2.53 -22.49
CA PRO A 204 -7.56 1.46 -23.46
C PRO A 204 -8.05 1.77 -24.88
N ARG A 205 -9.01 2.66 -25.04
CA ARG A 205 -9.48 3.16 -26.36
C ARG A 205 -8.46 4.10 -27.02
N ASP A 206 -7.66 4.83 -26.24
CA ASP A 206 -6.64 5.75 -26.77
C ASP A 206 -5.41 5.01 -27.28
N LEU A 207 -5.25 3.73 -26.94
CA LEU A 207 -4.18 2.85 -27.39
C LEU A 207 -4.54 2.05 -28.66
N SER A 208 -5.74 2.22 -29.20
CA SER A 208 -6.26 1.44 -30.33
C SER A 208 -6.18 2.17 -31.70
N THR A 209 -5.27 3.13 -31.84
CA THR A 209 -4.99 3.79 -33.13
C THR A 209 -3.72 3.25 -33.78
#